data_67c75d12e295cd95e30f827731bd74f4
#
_entry.id   67c75d12e295cd95e30f827731bd74f4
#
_cell.length_a   1.000
_cell.length_b   1.000
_cell.length_c   1.000
_cell.angle_alpha   90.00
_cell.angle_beta   90.00
_cell.angle_gamma   90.00
#
_symmetry.space_group_name_H-M   'P 1'
#
loop_
_entity.id
_entity.type
_entity.pdbx_description
1 polymer ?
#
loop_
_entity_poly.entity_id
_entity_poly.type
_entity_poly.pdbx_seq_one_letter_code
_entity_poly.pdbx_strand_id
1 'polypeptide(L)'
;QEFDQVARELDVPFKRTGKLIVGFTDEHRQRLEQFMARGEANGVKGLELIDRKRMDELDPSAGGNFAMWCPASGILDPFLYTIALAENAVHNGAEYHLNCAFTGETRQADGTHLLHTTRGDFHTRWVVNSAGLNSAVVSEQLGIPGYVIKPVKGEYFVLDKLAGQFAKIPVYPAPNPDNTFDTHATPTVDGNVLVGPDSQLARDFQDYESTQAAMDGLIESGSRMFKHMDRAYFIRNFAGIRPKRIDPATGAVQDFVLECRDEAPGVVNLVGIESPGVTSALPLARRAVALIARQEALEPNPDFDPIRHGIRRFADMTDEERAAAIAENPDYGEIFCRCEKVTKAEILQAIHNPLGVHTVNGILKHQPQKHPVGKSK
;
A
#
# COMPACT_ATOMS: atom_id res chain seq x y z
N GLN A 1 -16.78 -1.22 0.19
CA GLN A 1 -17.77 -0.26 0.72
C GLN A 1 -17.20 0.52 1.89
N GLU A 2 -16.59 -0.16 2.86
CA GLU A 2 -16.02 0.46 4.04
C GLU A 2 -14.86 1.41 3.72
N PHE A 3 -14.02 1.09 2.74
CA PHE A 3 -12.85 1.89 2.42
C PHE A 3 -13.20 3.31 1.94
N ASP A 4 -14.36 3.51 1.30
CA ASP A 4 -14.81 4.87 0.91
C ASP A 4 -15.07 5.76 2.14
N GLN A 5 -15.56 5.19 3.23
CA GLN A 5 -15.73 5.89 4.50
C GLN A 5 -14.38 6.21 5.13
N VAL A 6 -13.51 5.22 5.26
CA VAL A 6 -12.17 5.37 5.85
C VAL A 6 -11.33 6.38 5.07
N ALA A 7 -11.39 6.37 3.73
CA ALA A 7 -10.67 7.34 2.91
C ALA A 7 -11.15 8.77 3.15
N ARG A 8 -12.46 8.98 3.40
CA ARG A 8 -13.01 10.29 3.75
C ARG A 8 -12.64 10.73 5.17
N GLU A 9 -12.77 9.82 6.15
CA GLU A 9 -12.46 10.10 7.55
C GLU A 9 -10.97 10.44 7.75
N LEU A 10 -10.09 9.77 7.01
CA LEU A 10 -8.65 9.98 7.08
C LEU A 10 -8.12 11.00 6.06
N ASP A 11 -8.98 11.59 5.25
CA ASP A 11 -8.59 12.53 4.17
C ASP A 11 -7.50 11.96 3.26
N VAL A 12 -7.73 10.75 2.74
CA VAL A 12 -6.80 10.03 1.84
C VAL A 12 -7.33 10.08 0.41
N PRO A 13 -6.51 10.52 -0.56
CA PRO A 13 -6.89 10.48 -1.97
C PRO A 13 -7.24 9.07 -2.43
N PHE A 14 -8.49 8.87 -2.82
CA PHE A 14 -9.04 7.61 -3.27
C PHE A 14 -9.97 7.81 -4.46
N LYS A 15 -9.88 6.92 -5.47
CA LYS A 15 -10.79 6.92 -6.61
C LYS A 15 -11.35 5.53 -6.83
N ARG A 16 -12.68 5.42 -6.87
CA ARG A 16 -13.40 4.19 -7.22
C ARG A 16 -13.39 4.05 -8.74
N THR A 17 -12.34 3.46 -9.29
CA THR A 17 -12.13 3.31 -10.74
C THR A 17 -12.67 1.99 -11.28
N GLY A 18 -12.91 1.02 -10.43
CA GLY A 18 -13.02 -0.36 -10.84
C GLY A 18 -11.66 -0.96 -11.24
N LYS A 19 -11.68 -2.18 -11.80
CA LYS A 19 -10.51 -2.89 -12.31
C LYS A 19 -10.90 -3.83 -13.45
N LEU A 20 -10.07 -3.89 -14.49
CA LEU A 20 -10.15 -4.89 -15.55
C LEU A 20 -9.13 -5.99 -15.30
N ILE A 21 -9.56 -7.25 -15.36
CA ILE A 21 -8.66 -8.41 -15.42
C ILE A 21 -8.82 -9.03 -16.79
N VAL A 22 -7.84 -8.82 -17.67
CA VAL A 22 -7.97 -9.06 -19.11
C VAL A 22 -7.52 -10.44 -19.51
N GLY A 23 -8.19 -11.00 -20.54
CA GLY A 23 -7.84 -12.26 -21.14
C GLY A 23 -7.57 -12.13 -22.64
N PHE A 24 -6.74 -13.06 -23.18
CA PHE A 24 -6.34 -13.10 -24.57
C PHE A 24 -6.71 -14.44 -25.24
N THR A 25 -6.92 -15.51 -24.47
CA THR A 25 -7.14 -16.88 -24.94
C THR A 25 -8.33 -17.51 -24.19
N ASP A 26 -8.86 -18.63 -24.73
CA ASP A 26 -9.93 -19.37 -24.08
C ASP A 26 -9.51 -19.93 -22.71
N GLU A 27 -8.24 -20.29 -22.52
CA GLU A 27 -7.71 -20.70 -21.23
C GLU A 27 -7.80 -19.55 -20.20
N HIS A 28 -7.48 -18.31 -20.63
CA HIS A 28 -7.66 -17.12 -19.78
C HIS A 28 -9.14 -16.93 -19.43
N ARG A 29 -10.07 -17.20 -20.34
CA ARG A 29 -11.51 -17.10 -20.08
C ARG A 29 -11.94 -18.06 -18.98
N GLN A 30 -11.55 -19.32 -19.06
CA GLN A 30 -11.86 -20.32 -18.04
C GLN A 30 -11.32 -19.94 -16.66
N ARG A 31 -10.08 -19.43 -16.60
CA ARG A 31 -9.49 -18.94 -15.34
C ARG A 31 -10.24 -17.73 -14.79
N LEU A 32 -10.67 -16.80 -15.63
CA LEU A 32 -11.45 -15.65 -15.20
C LEU A 32 -12.82 -16.04 -14.67
N GLU A 33 -13.49 -17.02 -15.29
CA GLU A 33 -14.77 -17.57 -14.82
C GLU A 33 -14.64 -18.21 -13.43
N GLN A 34 -13.57 -19.00 -13.20
CA GLN A 34 -13.26 -19.59 -11.90
C GLN A 34 -12.94 -18.51 -10.85
N PHE A 35 -12.18 -17.49 -11.25
CA PHE A 35 -11.80 -16.38 -10.38
C PHE A 35 -13.04 -15.54 -10.01
N MET A 36 -13.94 -15.32 -10.96
CA MET A 36 -15.20 -14.60 -10.73
C MET A 36 -16.10 -15.38 -9.76
N ALA A 37 -16.31 -16.67 -9.97
CA ALA A 37 -17.11 -17.51 -9.08
C ALA A 37 -16.59 -17.48 -7.63
N ARG A 38 -15.26 -17.50 -7.45
CA ARG A 38 -14.62 -17.36 -6.13
C ARG A 38 -14.85 -15.97 -5.53
N GLY A 39 -14.78 -14.92 -6.36
CA GLY A 39 -15.05 -13.54 -5.94
C GLY A 39 -16.51 -13.37 -5.46
N GLU A 40 -17.46 -13.94 -6.18
CA GLU A 40 -18.89 -13.93 -5.82
C GLU A 40 -19.14 -14.70 -4.51
N ALA A 41 -18.52 -15.88 -4.36
CA ALA A 41 -18.59 -16.66 -3.13
C ALA A 41 -18.02 -15.90 -1.91
N ASN A 42 -17.03 -15.03 -2.14
CA ASN A 42 -16.48 -14.12 -1.12
C ASN A 42 -17.30 -12.81 -0.96
N GLY A 43 -18.45 -12.69 -1.59
CA GLY A 43 -19.35 -11.54 -1.45
C GLY A 43 -19.01 -10.31 -2.29
N VAL A 44 -18.09 -10.41 -3.26
CA VAL A 44 -17.83 -9.32 -4.19
C VAL A 44 -19.00 -9.17 -5.15
N LYS A 45 -19.56 -7.97 -5.22
CA LYS A 45 -20.76 -7.69 -6.05
C LYS A 45 -20.38 -7.02 -7.37
N GLY A 46 -21.20 -7.25 -8.40
CA GLY A 46 -21.08 -6.57 -9.68
C GLY A 46 -19.92 -7.07 -10.54
N LEU A 47 -19.40 -8.28 -10.31
CA LEU A 47 -18.43 -8.90 -11.21
C LEU A 47 -19.13 -9.28 -12.51
N GLU A 48 -18.51 -8.95 -13.64
CA GLU A 48 -19.04 -9.23 -14.98
C GLU A 48 -17.93 -9.70 -15.91
N LEU A 49 -18.21 -10.69 -16.73
CA LEU A 49 -17.35 -11.03 -17.87
C LEU A 49 -17.81 -10.19 -19.07
N ILE A 50 -16.94 -9.31 -19.55
CA ILE A 50 -17.26 -8.32 -20.58
C ILE A 50 -16.43 -8.54 -21.84
N ASP A 51 -17.00 -8.16 -22.98
CA ASP A 51 -16.36 -8.23 -24.28
C ASP A 51 -15.47 -6.99 -24.56
N ARG A 52 -14.77 -7.02 -25.69
CA ARG A 52 -13.89 -5.92 -26.12
C ARG A 52 -14.66 -4.60 -26.27
N LYS A 53 -15.88 -4.63 -26.78
CA LYS A 53 -16.69 -3.43 -26.98
C LYS A 53 -16.95 -2.73 -25.64
N ARG A 54 -17.38 -3.50 -24.64
CA ARG A 54 -17.60 -2.94 -23.29
C ARG A 54 -16.32 -2.48 -22.63
N MET A 55 -15.19 -3.15 -22.86
CA MET A 55 -13.89 -2.69 -22.39
C MET A 55 -13.51 -1.34 -23.02
N ASP A 56 -13.75 -1.13 -24.33
CA ASP A 56 -13.44 0.12 -25.01
C ASP A 56 -14.28 1.29 -24.50
N GLU A 57 -15.51 1.04 -24.05
CA GLU A 57 -16.36 2.05 -23.41
C GLU A 57 -15.80 2.48 -22.03
N LEU A 58 -15.21 1.54 -21.28
CA LEU A 58 -14.65 1.78 -19.96
C LEU A 58 -13.24 2.40 -20.06
N ASP A 59 -12.35 1.75 -20.76
CA ASP A 59 -10.97 2.20 -21.00
C ASP A 59 -10.45 1.69 -22.35
N PRO A 60 -10.45 2.51 -23.41
CA PRO A 60 -9.98 2.12 -24.74
C PRO A 60 -8.48 1.80 -24.79
N SER A 61 -7.72 2.25 -23.78
CA SER A 61 -6.28 2.00 -23.67
C SER A 61 -5.94 0.63 -23.10
N ALA A 62 -6.92 -0.05 -22.49
CA ALA A 62 -6.72 -1.39 -21.94
C ALA A 62 -6.41 -2.41 -23.04
N GLY A 63 -5.43 -3.27 -22.79
CA GLY A 63 -5.15 -4.46 -23.60
C GLY A 63 -6.22 -5.55 -23.41
N GLY A 64 -6.01 -6.71 -24.06
CA GLY A 64 -6.90 -7.86 -23.94
C GLY A 64 -8.04 -7.90 -24.97
N ASN A 65 -8.66 -9.08 -25.12
CA ASN A 65 -9.77 -9.34 -26.03
C ASN A 65 -11.13 -9.35 -25.31
N PHE A 66 -11.12 -9.64 -24.01
CA PHE A 66 -12.23 -9.64 -23.06
C PHE A 66 -11.67 -9.43 -21.66
N ALA A 67 -12.52 -9.17 -20.69
CA ALA A 67 -12.10 -8.99 -19.31
C ALA A 67 -13.15 -9.44 -18.30
N MET A 68 -12.72 -9.72 -17.07
CA MET A 68 -13.56 -9.63 -15.89
C MET A 68 -13.52 -8.18 -15.38
N TRP A 69 -14.68 -7.56 -15.33
CA TRP A 69 -14.87 -6.25 -14.73
C TRP A 69 -15.17 -6.37 -13.24
N CYS A 70 -14.47 -5.60 -12.40
CA CYS A 70 -14.69 -5.52 -10.97
C CYS A 70 -14.93 -4.05 -10.56
N PRO A 71 -16.17 -3.59 -10.40
CA PRO A 71 -16.49 -2.21 -10.04
C PRO A 71 -16.11 -1.86 -8.60
N ALA A 72 -15.95 -2.85 -7.73
CA ALA A 72 -15.63 -2.67 -6.33
C ALA A 72 -14.16 -2.28 -6.07
N SER A 73 -13.30 -2.29 -7.09
CA SER A 73 -11.90 -1.89 -6.99
C SER A 73 -11.73 -0.37 -7.09
N GLY A 74 -10.58 0.12 -6.63
CA GLY A 74 -10.18 1.52 -6.73
C GLY A 74 -8.68 1.68 -6.59
N ILE A 75 -8.23 2.92 -6.68
CA ILE A 75 -6.83 3.33 -6.50
C ILE A 75 -6.71 4.33 -5.35
N LEU A 76 -5.59 4.29 -4.66
CA LEU A 76 -5.28 5.18 -3.54
C LEU A 76 -3.79 5.52 -3.52
N ASP A 77 -3.40 6.53 -2.74
CA ASP A 77 -2.01 6.74 -2.37
C ASP A 77 -1.67 5.88 -1.15
N PRO A 78 -0.85 4.82 -1.30
CA PRO A 78 -0.52 3.92 -0.19
C PRO A 78 0.37 4.58 0.87
N PHE A 79 1.16 5.61 0.51
CA PHE A 79 1.99 6.35 1.46
C PHE A 79 1.10 7.23 2.35
N LEU A 80 0.25 8.06 1.75
CA LEU A 80 -0.68 8.88 2.51
C LEU A 80 -1.65 8.06 3.35
N TYR A 81 -2.12 6.92 2.85
CA TYR A 81 -2.97 6.04 3.63
C TYR A 81 -2.26 5.51 4.89
N THR A 82 -1.00 5.07 4.76
CA THR A 82 -0.20 4.60 5.89
C THR A 82 0.10 5.73 6.89
N ILE A 83 0.47 6.91 6.37
CA ILE A 83 0.72 8.11 7.20
C ILE A 83 -0.55 8.51 7.93
N ALA A 84 -1.69 8.57 7.23
CA ALA A 84 -2.96 8.98 7.81
C ALA A 84 -3.42 8.05 8.95
N LEU A 85 -3.23 6.75 8.81
CA LEU A 85 -3.50 5.78 9.88
C LEU A 85 -2.60 6.03 11.10
N ALA A 86 -1.30 6.29 10.88
CA ALA A 86 -0.36 6.56 11.97
C ALA A 86 -0.66 7.91 12.66
N GLU A 87 -0.93 8.97 11.88
CA GLU A 87 -1.30 10.29 12.43
C GLU A 87 -2.60 10.22 13.22
N ASN A 88 -3.62 9.52 12.72
CA ASN A 88 -4.87 9.33 13.46
C ASN A 88 -4.65 8.52 14.75
N ALA A 89 -3.80 7.48 14.72
CA ALA A 89 -3.45 6.73 15.92
C ALA A 89 -2.78 7.64 16.97
N VAL A 90 -1.82 8.49 16.56
CA VAL A 90 -1.17 9.45 17.47
C VAL A 90 -2.17 10.50 18.01
N HIS A 91 -3.08 10.98 17.16
CA HIS A 91 -4.15 11.90 17.58
C HIS A 91 -5.03 11.26 18.67
N ASN A 92 -5.26 9.97 18.61
CA ASN A 92 -6.00 9.20 19.60
C ASN A 92 -5.14 8.63 20.75
N GLY A 93 -3.93 9.18 20.97
CA GLY A 93 -3.09 8.90 22.12
C GLY A 93 -2.07 7.78 21.97
N ALA A 94 -1.88 7.22 20.76
CA ALA A 94 -0.78 6.29 20.51
C ALA A 94 0.56 7.04 20.44
N GLU A 95 1.62 6.42 20.95
CA GLU A 95 2.99 6.91 20.78
C GLU A 95 3.65 6.29 19.53
N TYR A 96 4.40 7.10 18.79
CA TYR A 96 5.11 6.68 17.59
C TYR A 96 6.62 6.94 17.71
N HIS A 97 7.40 5.90 17.81
CA HIS A 97 8.84 5.96 18.04
C HIS A 97 9.64 5.58 16.79
N LEU A 98 10.11 6.58 16.04
CA LEU A 98 11.02 6.38 14.91
C LEU A 98 12.45 6.04 15.38
N ASN A 99 13.20 5.33 14.51
CA ASN A 99 14.57 4.89 14.81
C ASN A 99 14.67 4.09 16.12
N CYS A 100 13.62 3.32 16.42
CA CYS A 100 13.49 2.50 17.62
C CYS A 100 13.36 1.03 17.20
N ALA A 101 14.49 0.40 16.90
CA ALA A 101 14.52 -0.98 16.44
C ALA A 101 14.35 -1.94 17.64
N PHE A 102 13.45 -2.90 17.50
CA PHE A 102 13.31 -4.02 18.42
C PHE A 102 14.54 -4.93 18.31
N THR A 103 15.14 -5.29 19.45
CA THR A 103 16.37 -6.09 19.52
C THR A 103 16.21 -7.39 20.30
N GLY A 104 15.10 -7.53 21.04
CA GLY A 104 14.81 -8.74 21.80
C GLY A 104 13.73 -8.53 22.85
N GLU A 105 13.38 -9.60 23.54
CA GLU A 105 12.35 -9.61 24.57
C GLU A 105 12.81 -10.42 25.79
N THR A 106 12.41 -9.97 26.95
CA THR A 106 12.50 -10.75 28.21
C THR A 106 11.11 -10.90 28.80
N ARG A 107 10.63 -12.14 28.85
CA ARG A 107 9.36 -12.49 29.50
C ARG A 107 9.48 -12.25 30.99
N GLN A 108 8.52 -11.53 31.58
CA GLN A 108 8.50 -11.23 33.01
C GLN A 108 7.73 -12.31 33.78
N ALA A 109 8.00 -12.43 35.08
CA ALA A 109 7.35 -13.42 35.95
C ALA A 109 5.84 -13.22 36.08
N ASP A 110 5.34 -11.99 35.88
CA ASP A 110 3.92 -11.63 35.90
C ASP A 110 3.22 -11.88 34.57
N GLY A 111 3.95 -12.40 33.57
CA GLY A 111 3.42 -12.69 32.26
C GLY A 111 3.46 -11.51 31.27
N THR A 112 3.99 -10.35 31.65
CA THR A 112 4.20 -9.21 30.75
C THR A 112 5.50 -9.35 29.95
N HIS A 113 5.73 -8.43 29.01
CA HIS A 113 6.92 -8.40 28.15
C HIS A 113 7.76 -7.17 28.44
N LEU A 114 9.07 -7.34 28.59
CA LEU A 114 10.05 -6.27 28.56
C LEU A 114 10.72 -6.31 27.17
N LEU A 115 10.33 -5.37 26.31
CA LEU A 115 10.87 -5.26 24.96
C LEU A 115 12.14 -4.44 24.96
N HIS A 116 13.23 -5.01 24.49
CA HIS A 116 14.51 -4.31 24.32
C HIS A 116 14.54 -3.63 22.96
N THR A 117 14.93 -2.36 22.96
CA THR A 117 15.06 -1.59 21.71
C THR A 117 16.34 -0.76 21.68
N THR A 118 16.66 -0.22 20.51
CA THR A 118 17.81 0.71 20.36
C THR A 118 17.62 2.05 21.07
N ARG A 119 16.43 2.32 21.65
CA ARG A 119 16.10 3.56 22.36
C ARG A 119 15.65 3.34 23.81
N GLY A 120 15.94 2.20 24.37
CA GLY A 120 15.53 1.81 25.72
C GLY A 120 14.50 0.70 25.71
N ASP A 121 14.04 0.35 26.92
CA ASP A 121 13.15 -0.76 27.13
C ASP A 121 11.69 -0.30 27.27
N PHE A 122 10.76 -1.12 26.79
CA PHE A 122 9.32 -0.90 26.90
C PHE A 122 8.67 -2.07 27.62
N HIS A 123 7.90 -1.78 28.65
CA HIS A 123 7.13 -2.78 29.38
C HIS A 123 5.69 -2.80 28.88
N THR A 124 5.19 -3.98 28.48
CA THR A 124 3.86 -4.10 27.88
C THR A 124 3.21 -5.45 28.20
N ARG A 125 1.89 -5.50 28.14
CA ARG A 125 1.11 -6.73 28.27
C ARG A 125 0.98 -7.47 26.93
N TRP A 126 0.96 -6.76 25.81
CA TRP A 126 0.74 -7.28 24.47
C TRP A 126 1.79 -6.80 23.50
N VAL A 127 2.21 -7.68 22.63
CA VAL A 127 3.08 -7.37 21.49
C VAL A 127 2.37 -7.75 20.21
N VAL A 128 2.30 -6.81 19.26
CA VAL A 128 1.79 -7.10 17.89
C VAL A 128 2.96 -7.04 16.94
N ASN A 129 3.42 -8.21 16.48
CA ASN A 129 4.45 -8.28 15.46
C ASN A 129 3.84 -8.02 14.07
N SER A 130 4.20 -6.89 13.47
CA SER A 130 3.88 -6.54 12.08
C SER A 130 5.13 -6.04 11.32
N ALA A 131 6.28 -6.68 11.59
CA ALA A 131 7.60 -6.22 11.15
C ALA A 131 7.94 -6.50 9.66
N GLY A 132 6.96 -6.89 8.83
CA GLY A 132 7.11 -7.03 7.38
C GLY A 132 8.21 -8.05 6.99
N LEU A 133 9.25 -7.60 6.30
CA LEU A 133 10.39 -8.45 5.92
C LEU A 133 11.09 -9.10 7.13
N ASN A 134 11.09 -8.42 8.28
CA ASN A 134 11.71 -8.92 9.50
C ASN A 134 10.73 -9.69 10.39
N SER A 135 9.49 -9.93 9.96
CA SER A 135 8.45 -10.54 10.80
C SER A 135 8.82 -11.94 11.31
N ALA A 136 9.53 -12.75 10.51
CA ALA A 136 10.01 -14.07 10.97
C ALA A 136 11.09 -13.96 12.05
N VAL A 137 12.03 -13.03 11.93
CA VAL A 137 13.08 -12.79 12.92
C VAL A 137 12.47 -12.30 14.24
N VAL A 138 11.57 -11.33 14.17
CA VAL A 138 10.85 -10.83 15.34
C VAL A 138 9.99 -11.94 15.98
N SER A 139 9.32 -12.75 15.15
CA SER A 139 8.55 -13.92 15.61
C SER A 139 9.40 -14.90 16.42
N GLU A 140 10.59 -15.24 15.94
CA GLU A 140 11.53 -16.12 16.64
C GLU A 140 12.00 -15.51 17.97
N GLN A 141 12.33 -14.21 17.98
CA GLN A 141 12.71 -13.47 19.19
C GLN A 141 11.58 -13.38 20.24
N LEU A 142 10.33 -13.47 19.80
CA LEU A 142 9.14 -13.52 20.65
C LEU A 142 8.71 -14.96 21.02
N GLY A 143 9.59 -15.95 20.80
CA GLY A 143 9.36 -17.34 21.16
C GLY A 143 8.45 -18.13 20.20
N ILE A 144 8.22 -17.63 18.99
CA ILE A 144 7.42 -18.29 17.95
C ILE A 144 8.31 -18.61 16.73
N PRO A 145 9.12 -19.69 16.78
CA PRO A 145 10.02 -20.05 15.70
C PRO A 145 9.31 -20.74 14.52
N GLY A 146 10.07 -21.02 13.46
CA GLY A 146 9.65 -21.87 12.33
C GLY A 146 9.13 -21.14 11.12
N TYR A 147 9.13 -19.81 11.11
CA TYR A 147 8.80 -19.03 9.92
C TYR A 147 10.03 -18.70 9.10
N VAL A 148 9.88 -18.77 7.78
CA VAL A 148 10.90 -18.37 6.82
C VAL A 148 10.31 -17.35 5.84
N ILE A 149 10.95 -16.20 5.75
CA ILE A 149 10.62 -15.14 4.78
C ILE A 149 11.64 -15.14 3.65
N LYS A 150 11.16 -15.25 2.42
CA LYS A 150 11.94 -15.11 1.20
C LYS A 150 11.71 -13.74 0.60
N PRO A 151 12.76 -12.91 0.39
CA PRO A 151 12.60 -11.60 -0.22
C PRO A 151 12.33 -11.75 -1.72
N VAL A 152 11.15 -11.34 -2.18
CA VAL A 152 10.80 -11.34 -3.61
C VAL A 152 10.61 -9.92 -4.09
N LYS A 153 11.55 -9.48 -4.94
CA LYS A 153 11.57 -8.15 -5.52
C LYS A 153 10.53 -8.01 -6.62
N GLY A 154 9.90 -6.85 -6.69
CA GLY A 154 9.06 -6.43 -7.80
C GLY A 154 9.50 -5.06 -8.28
N GLU A 155 9.83 -4.95 -9.54
CA GLU A 155 10.31 -3.73 -10.16
C GLU A 155 9.20 -3.08 -10.97
N TYR A 156 9.24 -1.74 -11.07
CA TYR A 156 8.20 -0.94 -11.72
C TYR A 156 8.78 0.17 -12.58
N PHE A 157 8.08 0.47 -13.68
CA PHE A 157 8.16 1.78 -14.34
C PHE A 157 7.08 2.72 -13.82
N VAL A 158 7.43 4.03 -13.76
CA VAL A 158 6.50 5.13 -13.61
C VAL A 158 6.45 5.89 -14.93
N LEU A 159 5.27 5.98 -15.52
CA LEU A 159 5.02 6.79 -16.70
C LEU A 159 4.52 8.18 -16.32
N ASP A 160 4.87 9.16 -17.15
CA ASP A 160 4.43 10.54 -17.02
C ASP A 160 2.89 10.68 -17.05
N LYS A 161 2.38 11.77 -16.53
CA LYS A 161 0.95 12.12 -16.56
C LYS A 161 0.42 12.28 -17.99
N LEU A 162 1.30 12.56 -18.97
CA LEU A 162 0.94 12.53 -20.37
C LEU A 162 0.47 11.14 -20.83
N ALA A 163 1.04 10.06 -20.30
CA ALA A 163 0.51 8.72 -20.49
C ALA A 163 -0.75 8.48 -19.65
N GLY A 164 -0.79 9.03 -18.45
CA GLY A 164 -1.88 8.88 -17.50
C GLY A 164 -3.23 9.40 -17.98
N GLN A 165 -3.25 10.37 -18.92
CA GLN A 165 -4.49 10.83 -19.53
C GLN A 165 -5.25 9.72 -20.29
N PHE A 166 -4.56 8.67 -20.73
CA PHE A 166 -5.14 7.54 -21.43
C PHE A 166 -5.55 6.39 -20.51
N ALA A 167 -4.94 6.26 -19.32
CA ALA A 167 -5.22 5.18 -18.38
C ALA A 167 -6.30 5.60 -17.36
N LYS A 168 -7.46 4.96 -17.43
CA LYS A 168 -8.59 5.26 -16.53
C LYS A 168 -8.75 4.25 -15.42
N ILE A 169 -8.41 2.99 -15.68
CA ILE A 169 -8.73 1.83 -14.87
C ILE A 169 -7.47 0.96 -14.72
N PRO A 170 -7.20 0.36 -13.55
CA PRO A 170 -6.18 -0.68 -13.41
C PRO A 170 -6.45 -1.87 -14.32
N VAL A 171 -5.46 -2.27 -15.11
CA VAL A 171 -5.53 -3.39 -16.06
C VAL A 171 -4.55 -4.47 -15.63
N TYR A 172 -5.09 -5.62 -15.25
CA TYR A 172 -4.36 -6.80 -14.79
C TYR A 172 -4.47 -7.92 -15.82
N PRO A 173 -3.47 -8.77 -16.03
CA PRO A 173 -3.63 -10.00 -16.80
C PRO A 173 -4.52 -11.00 -16.04
N ALA A 174 -5.06 -11.98 -16.75
CA ALA A 174 -5.69 -13.15 -16.14
C ALA A 174 -4.71 -13.82 -15.16
N PRO A 175 -5.18 -14.31 -14.00
CA PRO A 175 -4.30 -14.91 -13.00
C PRO A 175 -3.59 -16.15 -13.56
N ASN A 176 -2.39 -16.39 -13.09
CA ASN A 176 -1.64 -17.63 -13.32
C ASN A 176 -2.33 -18.82 -12.64
N PRO A 177 -1.98 -20.08 -12.98
CA PRO A 177 -2.55 -21.26 -12.31
C PRO A 177 -2.40 -21.28 -10.79
N ASP A 178 -1.36 -20.66 -10.23
CA ASP A 178 -1.12 -20.48 -8.81
C ASP A 178 -1.82 -19.25 -8.20
N ASN A 179 -2.69 -18.58 -8.98
CA ASN A 179 -3.41 -17.35 -8.63
C ASN A 179 -2.53 -16.11 -8.42
N THR A 180 -1.28 -16.12 -8.83
CA THR A 180 -0.45 -14.92 -8.91
C THR A 180 -0.81 -14.10 -10.15
N PHE A 181 -0.43 -12.82 -10.13
CA PHE A 181 -0.60 -11.91 -11.26
C PHE A 181 0.76 -11.43 -11.76
N ASP A 182 0.89 -11.40 -13.07
CA ASP A 182 2.05 -10.81 -13.76
C ASP A 182 1.91 -9.28 -13.85
N THR A 183 2.80 -8.66 -14.64
CA THR A 183 2.84 -7.23 -14.90
C THR A 183 1.46 -6.65 -15.25
N HIS A 184 1.10 -5.59 -14.56
CA HIS A 184 -0.14 -4.86 -14.79
C HIS A 184 0.14 -3.36 -14.98
N ALA A 185 -0.83 -2.63 -15.51
CA ALA A 185 -0.81 -1.18 -15.63
C ALA A 185 -1.83 -0.58 -14.67
N THR A 186 -1.37 0.33 -13.80
CA THR A 186 -2.23 0.92 -12.77
C THR A 186 -2.09 2.45 -12.78
N PRO A 187 -3.17 3.21 -13.11
CA PRO A 187 -3.16 4.65 -12.92
C PRO A 187 -3.02 4.98 -11.44
N THR A 188 -2.35 6.09 -11.12
CA THR A 188 -2.26 6.61 -9.76
C THR A 188 -3.30 7.70 -9.52
N VAL A 189 -3.56 8.01 -8.26
CA VAL A 189 -4.45 9.12 -7.89
C VAL A 189 -3.95 10.47 -8.42
N ASP A 190 -2.63 10.58 -8.62
CA ASP A 190 -1.93 11.77 -9.10
C ASP A 190 -1.86 11.87 -10.64
N GLY A 191 -2.30 10.84 -11.35
CA GLY A 191 -2.37 10.84 -12.81
C GLY A 191 -1.16 10.25 -13.53
N ASN A 192 -0.23 9.61 -12.84
CA ASN A 192 0.82 8.78 -13.43
C ASN A 192 0.30 7.38 -13.73
N VAL A 193 1.07 6.56 -14.42
CA VAL A 193 0.80 5.11 -14.58
C VAL A 193 1.97 4.32 -14.07
N LEU A 194 1.69 3.34 -13.22
CA LEU A 194 2.65 2.33 -12.79
C LEU A 194 2.53 1.11 -13.70
N VAL A 195 3.64 0.63 -14.23
CA VAL A 195 3.72 -0.61 -15.00
C VAL A 195 4.67 -1.56 -14.29
N GLY A 196 4.16 -2.69 -13.89
CA GLY A 196 4.83 -3.68 -13.04
C GLY A 196 3.81 -4.44 -12.18
N PRO A 197 4.28 -5.23 -11.21
CA PRO A 197 5.69 -5.60 -11.04
C PRO A 197 6.12 -6.73 -11.98
N ASP A 198 7.43 -6.96 -12.01
CA ASP A 198 7.98 -8.28 -12.25
C ASP A 198 8.06 -9.10 -10.96
N SER A 199 8.71 -10.25 -10.98
CA SER A 199 8.88 -11.10 -9.81
C SER A 199 10.23 -11.81 -9.83
N GLN A 200 11.17 -11.31 -9.03
CA GLN A 200 12.51 -11.86 -8.94
C GLN A 200 12.91 -12.10 -7.49
N LEU A 201 13.78 -13.08 -7.25
CA LEU A 201 14.40 -13.24 -5.96
C LEU A 201 15.35 -12.08 -5.72
N ALA A 202 15.16 -11.34 -4.61
CA ALA A 202 16.09 -10.31 -4.18
C ALA A 202 17.36 -10.95 -3.57
N ARG A 203 18.48 -10.27 -3.68
CA ARG A 203 19.77 -10.71 -3.08
C ARG A 203 19.68 -10.73 -1.54
N ASP A 204 19.00 -9.72 -1.00
CA ASP A 204 18.76 -9.55 0.43
C ASP A 204 17.52 -8.67 0.68
N PHE A 205 17.25 -8.33 1.94
CA PHE A 205 16.12 -7.49 2.34
C PHE A 205 16.29 -5.99 2.02
N GLN A 206 17.41 -5.60 1.40
CA GLN A 206 17.72 -4.21 1.03
C GLN A 206 18.01 -4.04 -0.46
N ASP A 207 17.80 -5.07 -1.29
CA ASP A 207 18.02 -5.05 -2.73
C ASP A 207 16.89 -4.29 -3.47
N TYR A 208 16.94 -2.96 -3.41
CA TYR A 208 16.00 -2.07 -4.11
C TYR A 208 16.49 -1.61 -5.49
N GLU A 209 17.54 -2.24 -6.02
CA GLU A 209 18.08 -1.90 -7.33
C GLU A 209 17.15 -2.40 -8.44
N SER A 210 16.91 -1.55 -9.45
CA SER A 210 16.25 -1.97 -10.68
C SER A 210 17.26 -2.51 -11.67
N THR A 211 16.89 -3.58 -12.38
CA THR A 211 17.75 -4.25 -13.35
C THR A 211 17.32 -3.96 -14.79
N GLN A 212 18.28 -3.91 -15.72
CA GLN A 212 17.97 -3.70 -17.14
C GLN A 212 17.07 -4.82 -17.69
N ALA A 213 17.34 -6.07 -17.29
CA ALA A 213 16.57 -7.23 -17.75
C ALA A 213 15.09 -7.13 -17.31
N ALA A 214 14.83 -6.72 -16.06
CA ALA A 214 13.47 -6.48 -15.57
C ALA A 214 12.80 -5.35 -16.36
N MET A 215 13.52 -4.25 -16.58
CA MET A 215 12.99 -3.11 -17.33
C MET A 215 12.60 -3.49 -18.76
N ASP A 216 13.40 -4.28 -19.47
CA ASP A 216 13.08 -4.73 -20.82
C ASP A 216 11.85 -5.69 -20.84
N GLY A 217 11.76 -6.61 -19.88
CA GLY A 217 10.59 -7.48 -19.71
C GLY A 217 9.31 -6.73 -19.36
N LEU A 218 9.40 -5.67 -18.54
CA LEU A 218 8.27 -4.82 -18.18
C LEU A 218 7.73 -4.01 -19.38
N ILE A 219 8.60 -3.60 -20.31
CA ILE A 219 8.16 -2.94 -21.55
C ILE A 219 7.33 -3.89 -22.40
N GLU A 220 7.80 -5.12 -22.58
CA GLU A 220 7.09 -6.12 -23.36
C GLU A 220 5.74 -6.48 -22.72
N SER A 221 5.75 -6.88 -21.46
CA SER A 221 4.55 -7.31 -20.75
C SER A 221 3.57 -6.15 -20.51
N GLY A 222 4.06 -4.96 -20.18
CA GLY A 222 3.26 -3.75 -19.99
C GLY A 222 2.55 -3.30 -21.27
N SER A 223 3.18 -3.45 -22.44
CA SER A 223 2.57 -3.13 -23.74
C SER A 223 1.34 -3.99 -24.05
N ARG A 224 1.24 -5.17 -23.45
CA ARG A 224 0.05 -6.03 -23.56
C ARG A 224 -1.11 -5.54 -22.69
N MET A 225 -0.82 -4.84 -21.61
CA MET A 225 -1.81 -4.30 -20.65
C MET A 225 -2.26 -2.89 -21.01
N PHE A 226 -1.35 -2.07 -21.52
CA PHE A 226 -1.56 -0.66 -21.79
C PHE A 226 -1.07 -0.27 -23.17
N LYS A 227 -1.99 0.12 -24.08
CA LYS A 227 -1.70 0.38 -25.50
C LYS A 227 -0.81 1.61 -25.74
N HIS A 228 -0.73 2.53 -24.79
CA HIS A 228 0.10 3.74 -24.86
C HIS A 228 1.44 3.58 -24.13
N MET A 229 1.97 2.37 -24.07
CA MET A 229 3.29 2.09 -23.52
C MET A 229 4.37 2.61 -24.46
N ASP A 230 4.89 3.79 -24.17
CA ASP A 230 5.96 4.43 -24.94
C ASP A 230 7.11 4.84 -24.01
N ARG A 231 8.34 4.58 -24.42
CA ARG A 231 9.55 4.97 -23.69
C ARG A 231 9.66 6.49 -23.46
N ALA A 232 9.06 7.29 -24.33
CA ALA A 232 8.99 8.75 -24.19
C ALA A 232 8.27 9.20 -22.90
N TYR A 233 7.42 8.35 -22.34
CA TYR A 233 6.69 8.63 -21.09
C TYR A 233 7.42 8.10 -19.85
N PHE A 234 8.55 7.43 -19.96
CA PHE A 234 9.26 6.88 -18.80
C PHE A 234 9.97 7.99 -18.04
N ILE A 235 9.58 8.19 -16.78
CA ILE A 235 10.14 9.22 -15.93
C ILE A 235 10.93 8.65 -14.74
N ARG A 236 10.62 7.43 -14.31
CA ARG A 236 11.27 6.80 -13.17
C ARG A 236 11.07 5.29 -13.18
N ASN A 237 11.96 4.58 -12.48
CA ASN A 237 11.77 3.21 -12.02
C ASN A 237 11.96 3.12 -10.50
N PHE A 238 11.45 2.06 -9.91
CA PHE A 238 11.69 1.71 -8.51
C PHE A 238 11.46 0.22 -8.31
N ALA A 239 11.95 -0.31 -7.19
CA ALA A 239 11.70 -1.67 -6.76
C ALA A 239 11.14 -1.69 -5.33
N GLY A 240 10.35 -2.72 -5.03
CA GLY A 240 9.89 -3.06 -3.70
C GLY A 240 10.14 -4.54 -3.41
N ILE A 241 10.25 -4.91 -2.12
CA ILE A 241 10.51 -6.29 -1.72
C ILE A 241 9.30 -6.82 -0.95
N ARG A 242 8.76 -7.94 -1.43
CA ARG A 242 7.64 -8.65 -0.79
C ARG A 242 8.15 -9.70 0.18
N PRO A 243 7.64 -9.76 1.42
CA PRO A 243 8.00 -10.78 2.41
C PRO A 243 7.25 -12.09 2.15
N LYS A 244 7.62 -12.85 1.14
CA LYS A 244 6.96 -14.13 0.84
C LYS A 244 7.29 -15.17 1.91
N ARG A 245 6.26 -15.64 2.61
CA ARG A 245 6.39 -16.75 3.53
C ARG A 245 6.51 -18.06 2.73
N ILE A 246 7.49 -18.87 3.07
CA ILE A 246 7.69 -20.19 2.46
C ILE A 246 7.66 -21.30 3.53
N ASP A 247 7.27 -22.48 3.12
CA ASP A 247 7.45 -23.68 3.89
C ASP A 247 8.94 -24.05 3.94
N PRO A 248 9.56 -24.16 5.12
CA PRO A 248 10.99 -24.40 5.22
C PRO A 248 11.43 -25.78 4.70
N ALA A 249 10.55 -26.77 4.67
CA ALA A 249 10.86 -28.13 4.23
C ALA A 249 10.73 -28.29 2.70
N THR A 250 9.73 -27.64 2.09
CA THR A 250 9.41 -27.81 0.66
C THR A 250 9.81 -26.60 -0.19
N GLY A 251 10.02 -25.44 0.42
CA GLY A 251 10.22 -24.17 -0.29
C GLY A 251 8.95 -23.60 -0.94
N ALA A 252 7.80 -24.25 -0.76
CA ALA A 252 6.54 -23.81 -1.33
C ALA A 252 6.07 -22.49 -0.70
N VAL A 253 5.53 -21.60 -1.52
CA VAL A 253 4.94 -20.34 -1.06
C VAL A 253 3.70 -20.66 -0.22
N GLN A 254 3.61 -19.99 0.93
CA GLN A 254 2.52 -20.11 1.89
C GLN A 254 1.80 -18.76 2.01
N ASP A 255 0.51 -18.79 2.36
CA ASP A 255 -0.25 -17.59 2.69
C ASP A 255 0.30 -16.92 3.96
N PHE A 256 0.02 -15.63 4.16
CA PHE A 256 0.42 -14.92 5.37
C PHE A 256 -0.37 -15.43 6.60
N VAL A 257 0.21 -15.21 7.78
CA VAL A 257 -0.34 -15.68 9.06
C VAL A 257 -0.75 -14.50 9.91
N LEU A 258 -1.87 -14.66 10.62
CA LEU A 258 -2.26 -13.86 11.77
C LEU A 258 -2.72 -14.82 12.86
N GLU A 259 -1.97 -14.88 13.96
CA GLU A 259 -2.19 -15.84 15.03
C GLU A 259 -1.88 -15.25 16.41
N CYS A 260 -2.38 -15.93 17.44
CA CYS A 260 -1.96 -15.81 18.82
C CYS A 260 -1.84 -17.25 19.36
N ARG A 261 -0.67 -17.63 19.84
CA ARG A 261 -0.37 -19.01 20.28
C ARG A 261 -0.33 -19.10 21.79
N ASP A 262 -0.77 -20.23 22.32
CA ASP A 262 -0.75 -20.51 23.75
C ASP A 262 0.68 -20.59 24.30
N GLU A 263 1.65 -21.03 23.46
CA GLU A 263 3.07 -21.10 23.82
C GLU A 263 3.75 -19.73 23.94
N ALA A 264 3.14 -18.69 23.35
CA ALA A 264 3.62 -17.31 23.40
C ALA A 264 2.46 -16.36 23.78
N PRO A 265 1.94 -16.46 25.00
CA PRO A 265 0.80 -15.66 25.42
C PRO A 265 1.15 -14.15 25.40
N GLY A 266 0.18 -13.31 25.04
CA GLY A 266 0.38 -11.86 24.89
C GLY A 266 1.07 -11.44 23.58
N VAL A 267 1.27 -12.37 22.63
CA VAL A 267 1.83 -12.04 21.30
C VAL A 267 0.77 -12.28 20.23
N VAL A 268 0.47 -11.24 19.44
CA VAL A 268 -0.25 -11.35 18.17
C VAL A 268 0.77 -11.26 17.04
N ASN A 269 0.86 -12.30 16.24
CA ASN A 269 1.93 -12.47 15.27
C ASN A 269 1.39 -12.41 13.84
N LEU A 270 1.82 -11.36 13.07
CA LEU A 270 1.52 -11.22 11.65
C LEU A 270 2.80 -11.47 10.86
N VAL A 271 2.85 -12.57 10.11
CA VAL A 271 4.05 -12.99 9.38
C VAL A 271 3.77 -13.12 7.89
N GLY A 272 4.65 -12.55 7.07
CA GLY A 272 4.60 -12.69 5.63
C GLY A 272 3.49 -11.88 4.96
N ILE A 273 3.04 -10.78 5.58
CA ILE A 273 2.03 -9.91 4.98
C ILE A 273 2.60 -9.25 3.72
N GLU A 274 2.11 -9.65 2.56
CA GLU A 274 2.43 -9.10 1.26
C GLU A 274 1.15 -8.64 0.52
N SER A 275 1.13 -8.59 -0.81
CA SER A 275 -0.10 -8.29 -1.57
C SER A 275 -1.16 -9.37 -1.33
N PRO A 276 -2.41 -8.98 -0.97
CA PRO A 276 -3.00 -7.64 -0.94
C PRO A 276 -2.99 -6.97 0.45
N GLY A 277 -1.87 -6.92 1.14
CA GLY A 277 -1.73 -6.44 2.52
C GLY A 277 -2.32 -5.04 2.77
N VAL A 278 -2.09 -4.07 1.88
CA VAL A 278 -2.67 -2.71 2.01
C VAL A 278 -4.20 -2.75 2.02
N THR A 279 -4.80 -3.51 1.11
CA THR A 279 -6.27 -3.69 1.05
C THR A 279 -6.80 -4.44 2.27
N SER A 280 -6.01 -5.36 2.82
CA SER A 280 -6.37 -6.21 3.96
C SER A 280 -6.02 -5.60 5.31
N ALA A 281 -5.39 -4.42 5.36
CA ALA A 281 -4.86 -3.84 6.61
C ALA A 281 -5.94 -3.66 7.69
N LEU A 282 -7.09 -3.08 7.34
CA LEU A 282 -8.18 -2.87 8.30
C LEU A 282 -8.79 -4.19 8.83
N PRO A 283 -9.20 -5.16 7.99
CA PRO A 283 -9.71 -6.42 8.50
C PRO A 283 -8.66 -7.22 9.28
N LEU A 284 -7.37 -7.15 8.94
CA LEU A 284 -6.30 -7.77 9.71
C LEU A 284 -6.13 -7.09 11.08
N ALA A 285 -6.15 -5.76 11.14
CA ALA A 285 -6.08 -5.01 12.40
C ALA A 285 -7.26 -5.37 13.32
N ARG A 286 -8.49 -5.41 12.80
CA ARG A 286 -9.67 -5.85 13.59
C ARG A 286 -9.54 -7.27 14.11
N ARG A 287 -9.01 -8.17 13.28
CA ARG A 287 -8.79 -9.55 13.70
C ARG A 287 -7.71 -9.63 14.77
N ALA A 288 -6.64 -8.84 14.69
CA ALA A 288 -5.61 -8.73 15.73
C ALA A 288 -6.22 -8.25 17.06
N VAL A 289 -7.01 -7.18 17.03
CA VAL A 289 -7.72 -6.68 18.21
C VAL A 289 -8.70 -7.72 18.75
N ALA A 290 -9.43 -8.45 17.91
CA ALA A 290 -10.33 -9.51 18.34
C ALA A 290 -9.61 -10.69 18.99
N LEU A 291 -8.36 -11.00 18.63
CA LEU A 291 -7.52 -11.98 19.31
C LEU A 291 -7.14 -11.53 20.73
N ILE A 292 -6.77 -10.26 20.87
CA ILE A 292 -6.49 -9.64 22.18
C ILE A 292 -7.75 -9.67 23.06
N ALA A 293 -8.89 -9.24 22.51
CA ALA A 293 -10.17 -9.16 23.23
C ALA A 293 -10.71 -10.51 23.74
N ARG A 294 -10.20 -11.63 23.24
CA ARG A 294 -10.53 -12.97 23.77
C ARG A 294 -9.86 -13.26 25.13
N GLN A 295 -8.79 -12.57 25.44
CA GLN A 295 -7.97 -12.81 26.64
C GLN A 295 -8.01 -11.61 27.60
N GLU A 296 -8.35 -10.43 27.12
CA GLU A 296 -8.39 -9.20 27.92
C GLU A 296 -9.61 -8.36 27.55
N ALA A 297 -10.32 -7.86 28.56
CA ALA A 297 -11.41 -6.91 28.32
C ALA A 297 -10.85 -5.58 27.80
N LEU A 298 -11.30 -5.18 26.61
CA LEU A 298 -10.93 -3.91 25.99
C LEU A 298 -12.10 -2.94 26.13
N GLU A 299 -11.90 -1.86 26.84
CA GLU A 299 -12.90 -0.80 26.97
C GLU A 299 -12.80 0.14 25.76
N PRO A 300 -13.92 0.52 25.15
CA PRO A 300 -13.94 1.53 24.09
C PRO A 300 -13.40 2.86 24.60
N ASN A 301 -12.57 3.53 23.80
CA ASN A 301 -12.19 4.91 24.08
C ASN A 301 -13.35 5.86 23.73
N PRO A 302 -14.01 6.50 24.73
CA PRO A 302 -15.16 7.38 24.47
C PRO A 302 -14.78 8.65 23.69
N ASP A 303 -13.51 9.05 23.77
CA ASP A 303 -12.97 10.25 23.12
C ASP A 303 -12.32 9.94 21.76
N PHE A 304 -12.52 8.74 21.23
CA PHE A 304 -11.95 8.36 19.94
C PHE A 304 -12.50 9.22 18.80
N ASP A 305 -11.59 9.92 18.11
CA ASP A 305 -11.90 10.71 16.92
C ASP A 305 -11.42 9.97 15.65
N PRO A 306 -12.33 9.50 14.79
CA PRO A 306 -11.96 8.86 13.54
C PRO A 306 -11.46 9.85 12.48
N ILE A 307 -11.66 11.16 12.68
CA ILE A 307 -11.39 12.17 11.65
C ILE A 307 -9.92 12.61 11.71
N ARG A 308 -9.27 12.54 10.58
CA ARG A 308 -7.96 13.16 10.37
C ARG A 308 -8.10 14.27 9.33
N HIS A 309 -7.55 15.43 9.63
CA HIS A 309 -7.42 16.53 8.68
C HIS A 309 -6.04 16.48 8.03
N GLY A 310 -5.99 16.21 6.73
CA GLY A 310 -4.77 16.26 5.94
C GLY A 310 -4.31 17.67 5.62
N ILE A 311 -3.13 17.81 5.04
CA ILE A 311 -2.63 19.10 4.56
C ILE A 311 -3.44 19.52 3.35
N ARG A 312 -4.15 20.65 3.44
CA ARG A 312 -4.94 21.21 2.32
C ARG A 312 -4.00 21.67 1.20
N ARG A 313 -4.19 21.10 0.01
CA ARG A 313 -3.36 21.48 -1.16
C ARG A 313 -3.81 22.79 -1.77
N PHE A 314 -2.95 23.78 -1.69
CA PHE A 314 -3.17 25.09 -2.31
C PHE A 314 -3.39 24.99 -3.85
N ALA A 315 -2.72 24.05 -4.50
CA ALA A 315 -2.87 23.83 -5.94
C ALA A 315 -4.29 23.42 -6.37
N ASP A 316 -5.02 22.71 -5.48
CA ASP A 316 -6.36 22.17 -5.77
C ASP A 316 -7.50 23.09 -5.28
N MET A 317 -7.18 24.20 -4.59
CA MET A 317 -8.14 25.20 -4.12
C MET A 317 -8.67 26.06 -5.27
N THR A 318 -9.93 26.52 -5.15
CA THR A 318 -10.46 27.61 -5.99
C THR A 318 -9.77 28.94 -5.68
N ASP A 319 -9.98 29.95 -6.50
CA ASP A 319 -9.35 31.27 -6.26
C ASP A 319 -9.91 31.93 -4.98
N GLU A 320 -11.18 31.70 -4.65
CA GLU A 320 -11.82 32.15 -3.42
C GLU A 320 -11.23 31.45 -2.19
N GLU A 321 -11.03 30.13 -2.28
CA GLU A 321 -10.41 29.33 -1.22
C GLU A 321 -8.95 29.72 -1.00
N ARG A 322 -8.20 30.01 -2.08
CA ARG A 322 -6.81 30.50 -2.00
C ARG A 322 -6.75 31.87 -1.30
N ALA A 323 -7.64 32.77 -1.68
CA ALA A 323 -7.72 34.08 -1.03
C ALA A 323 -8.04 33.97 0.46
N ALA A 324 -8.97 33.11 0.82
CA ALA A 324 -9.32 32.85 2.22
C ALA A 324 -8.15 32.20 2.99
N ALA A 325 -7.48 31.20 2.41
CA ALA A 325 -6.33 30.55 3.02
C ALA A 325 -5.16 31.52 3.25
N ILE A 326 -4.88 32.43 2.30
CA ILE A 326 -3.85 33.46 2.45
C ILE A 326 -4.23 34.48 3.52
N ALA A 327 -5.51 34.85 3.63
CA ALA A 327 -5.99 35.76 4.65
C ALA A 327 -5.88 35.16 6.05
N GLU A 328 -6.12 33.86 6.20
CA GLU A 328 -5.98 33.11 7.45
C GLU A 328 -4.51 32.89 7.81
N ASN A 329 -3.70 32.47 6.86
CA ASN A 329 -2.27 32.23 7.03
C ASN A 329 -1.48 32.74 5.83
N PRO A 330 -0.75 33.89 5.96
CA PRO A 330 0.01 34.50 4.88
C PRO A 330 1.05 33.60 4.22
N ASP A 331 1.53 32.55 4.91
CA ASP A 331 2.49 31.58 4.36
C ASP A 331 1.90 30.77 3.17
N TYR A 332 0.57 30.72 2.99
CA TYR A 332 -0.05 30.21 1.76
C TYR A 332 0.19 31.12 0.54
N GLY A 333 0.51 32.39 0.74
CA GLY A 333 0.87 33.31 -0.36
C GLY A 333 2.31 33.13 -0.89
N GLU A 334 3.16 32.39 -0.19
CA GLU A 334 4.54 32.14 -0.59
C GLU A 334 4.71 30.79 -1.25
N ILE A 335 4.97 30.77 -2.57
CA ILE A 335 5.17 29.53 -3.34
C ILE A 335 6.61 29.05 -3.16
N PHE A 336 6.77 27.92 -2.48
CA PHE A 336 8.05 27.25 -2.26
C PHE A 336 8.46 26.37 -3.47
N CYS A 337 7.54 25.56 -3.98
CA CYS A 337 7.75 24.73 -5.16
C CYS A 337 6.84 25.19 -6.32
N ARG A 338 7.43 25.82 -7.34
CA ARG A 338 6.67 26.37 -8.49
C ARG A 338 6.09 25.29 -9.38
N CYS A 339 6.77 24.15 -9.53
CA CYS A 339 6.34 23.03 -10.38
C CYS A 339 5.05 22.41 -9.86
N GLU A 340 4.94 22.22 -8.54
CA GLU A 340 3.80 21.61 -7.85
C GLU A 340 2.88 22.63 -7.19
N LYS A 341 3.25 23.93 -7.24
CA LYS A 341 2.54 25.01 -6.56
C LYS A 341 2.38 24.77 -5.06
N VAL A 342 3.40 24.16 -4.44
CA VAL A 342 3.43 23.93 -2.99
C VAL A 342 3.85 25.20 -2.28
N THR A 343 3.08 25.61 -1.30
CA THR A 343 3.30 26.81 -0.50
C THR A 343 4.18 26.55 0.71
N LYS A 344 4.70 27.61 1.32
CA LYS A 344 5.44 27.57 2.58
C LYS A 344 4.57 27.02 3.71
N ALA A 345 3.29 27.37 3.77
CA ALA A 345 2.35 26.85 4.77
C ALA A 345 2.24 25.32 4.72
N GLU A 346 2.13 24.74 3.52
CA GLU A 346 2.07 23.27 3.34
C GLU A 346 3.38 22.61 3.79
N ILE A 347 4.54 23.20 3.47
CA ILE A 347 5.84 22.67 3.92
C ILE A 347 5.95 22.71 5.44
N LEU A 348 5.57 23.82 6.08
CA LEU A 348 5.62 23.95 7.54
C LEU A 348 4.69 22.95 8.24
N GLN A 349 3.48 22.73 7.72
CA GLN A 349 2.58 21.71 8.24
C GLN A 349 3.20 20.31 8.15
N ALA A 350 3.86 19.98 7.01
CA ALA A 350 4.55 18.69 6.85
C ALA A 350 5.78 18.56 7.75
N ILE A 351 6.50 19.65 8.05
CA ILE A 351 7.63 19.66 8.99
C ILE A 351 7.15 19.40 10.42
N HIS A 352 6.02 20.00 10.80
CA HIS A 352 5.43 19.87 12.14
C HIS A 352 4.50 18.65 12.28
N ASN A 353 4.70 17.63 11.47
CA ASN A 353 3.90 16.41 11.51
C ASN A 353 3.98 15.69 12.87
N PRO A 354 2.89 15.05 13.34
CA PRO A 354 2.85 14.41 14.65
C PRO A 354 3.71 13.15 14.77
N LEU A 355 4.21 12.61 13.64
CA LEU A 355 5.03 11.40 13.62
C LEU A 355 6.53 11.67 13.84
N GLY A 356 6.95 12.95 13.93
CA GLY A 356 8.34 13.33 14.13
C GLY A 356 9.26 13.04 12.95
N VAL A 357 8.73 13.09 11.73
CA VAL A 357 9.52 12.87 10.50
C VAL A 357 10.25 14.15 10.10
N HIS A 358 11.57 14.06 9.95
CA HIS A 358 12.44 15.22 9.68
C HIS A 358 13.27 15.09 8.39
N THR A 359 13.10 14.02 7.61
CA THR A 359 13.81 13.87 6.33
C THR A 359 13.02 14.55 5.21
N VAL A 360 13.73 15.12 4.23
CA VAL A 360 13.10 15.74 3.04
C VAL A 360 12.13 14.76 2.35
N ASN A 361 12.55 13.52 2.16
CA ASN A 361 11.70 12.51 1.53
C ASN A 361 10.46 12.16 2.38
N GLY A 362 10.61 12.10 3.71
CA GLY A 362 9.50 11.88 4.64
C GLY A 362 8.50 13.05 4.61
N ILE A 363 9.00 14.29 4.69
CA ILE A 363 8.17 15.50 4.60
C ILE A 363 7.40 15.55 3.27
N LEU A 364 8.07 15.21 2.16
CA LEU A 364 7.42 15.14 0.86
C LEU A 364 6.30 14.09 0.81
N LYS A 365 6.36 13.00 1.57
CA LYS A 365 5.32 11.97 1.63
C LYS A 365 4.09 12.37 2.45
N HIS A 366 4.22 13.34 3.36
CA HIS A 366 3.08 13.91 4.10
C HIS A 366 2.23 14.86 3.24
N GLN A 367 2.74 15.28 2.10
CA GLN A 367 2.00 16.12 1.17
C GLN A 367 1.32 15.25 0.12
N PRO A 368 0.04 15.48 -0.21
CA PRO A 368 -0.59 14.88 -1.37
C PRO A 368 0.14 15.40 -2.60
N GLN A 369 1.03 14.58 -3.17
CA GLN A 369 1.91 15.02 -4.25
C GLN A 369 1.35 14.67 -5.62
N LYS A 370 1.30 15.69 -6.50
CA LYS A 370 1.42 15.45 -7.95
C LYS A 370 2.90 15.55 -8.30
N HIS A 371 3.68 14.50 -8.19
CA HIS A 371 5.06 14.55 -8.60
C HIS A 371 5.17 14.82 -10.11
N PRO A 372 5.85 15.89 -10.54
CA PRO A 372 6.67 15.79 -11.72
C PRO A 372 8.01 15.20 -11.26
N VAL A 373 8.19 13.94 -11.46
CA VAL A 373 9.51 13.37 -11.35
C VAL A 373 10.30 13.78 -12.60
N GLY A 374 11.39 14.44 -12.37
CA GLY A 374 12.46 14.51 -13.33
C GLY A 374 12.52 15.78 -14.17
N LYS A 375 13.19 16.76 -13.63
CA LYS A 375 14.28 17.47 -14.32
C LYS A 375 15.37 17.68 -13.30
N SER A 376 16.15 16.63 -13.00
CA SER A 376 17.53 16.85 -12.61
C SER A 376 18.26 17.39 -13.82
N LYS A 377 18.66 18.65 -13.78
CA LYS A 377 19.79 19.12 -14.56
C LYS A 377 21.08 18.56 -13.99
#